data_8c4445b0b92bc47ddbfa21a24282a6d5
#
_entry.id   8c4445b0b92bc47ddbfa21a24282a6d5
#
_cell.length_a   1.000
_cell.length_b   1.000
_cell.length_c   1.000
_cell.angle_alpha   90.00
_cell.angle_beta   90.00
_cell.angle_gamma   90.00
#
_symmetry.space_group_name_H-M   'P 1'
#
loop_
_entity.id
_entity.type
_entity.pdbx_description
1 polymer ?
#
loop_
_entity_poly.entity_id
_entity_poly.type
_entity_poly.pdbx_seq_one_letter_code
_entity_poly.pdbx_strand_id
1 'polypeptide(L)'
;SKDHTGRQMTIRFRVYDDGMGLRYEFPQQDSLVYFIVKEEHTQFAMTGDHTAWWLPGDYDTQEQETQESRLSEIRARFHDAVNWSNSSVANFSETGVQTSLQMKSQDGLYINIHEAALVNYPAMHLNLDDKHMVFESWLTPDATGNKAYVQVPFNTPWRTVMVSDDARDMLSSNLILNLNEPCKIEDTSWIHSTKYCGVWWEMIVGKSSWNYTDDLPSVDIYKVDWNHVRPNGRHAANTENVKRYIDFAAKNGLQEVLVEGWNIGWEDWANRWKWDVFDFVTPYPDFDIQYLNEYAHSKGVKLMMHHETSSSTINYERHLEDALNLMNRYGYDAVKTGYVGDIIPRGDFHFSQSMVNHYQYVVEQAAKH
;
A
#
# COMPACT_ATOMS: atom_id res chain seq x y z
N SER A 1 1.19 18.64 -28.33
CA SER A 1 1.39 17.87 -29.56
C SER A 1 0.04 17.51 -30.19
N LYS A 2 -0.01 17.39 -31.50
CA LYS A 2 -1.15 16.88 -32.26
C LYS A 2 -0.67 15.70 -33.10
N ASP A 3 -1.41 14.62 -33.05
CA ASP A 3 -1.20 13.48 -33.95
C ASP A 3 -1.84 13.75 -35.34
N HIS A 4 -1.74 12.77 -36.23
CA HIS A 4 -2.34 12.84 -37.59
C HIS A 4 -3.87 12.93 -37.56
N THR A 5 -4.52 12.59 -36.45
CA THR A 5 -5.98 12.64 -36.25
C THR A 5 -6.43 13.96 -35.62
N GLY A 6 -5.49 14.85 -35.31
CA GLY A 6 -5.74 16.14 -34.64
C GLY A 6 -5.90 16.05 -33.12
N ARG A 7 -5.65 14.88 -32.51
CA ARG A 7 -5.66 14.69 -31.07
C ARG A 7 -4.59 15.57 -30.39
N GLN A 8 -4.91 16.05 -29.21
CA GLN A 8 -4.06 16.96 -28.45
C GLN A 8 -3.60 16.29 -27.16
N MET A 9 -2.33 16.44 -26.87
CA MET A 9 -1.70 16.09 -25.59
C MET A 9 -0.74 17.22 -25.22
N THR A 10 -0.72 17.60 -23.95
CA THR A 10 0.22 18.57 -23.37
C THR A 10 1.19 17.86 -22.46
N ILE A 11 2.47 18.15 -22.56
CA ILE A 11 3.47 17.77 -21.55
C ILE A 11 3.67 19.00 -20.68
N ARG A 12 3.35 18.87 -19.39
CA ARG A 12 3.49 19.95 -18.42
C ARG A 12 4.71 19.69 -17.53
N PHE A 13 5.50 20.73 -17.33
CA PHE A 13 6.62 20.73 -16.38
C PHE A 13 6.31 21.73 -15.27
N ARG A 14 6.68 21.36 -14.03
CA ARG A 14 6.81 22.26 -12.89
C ARG A 14 8.20 22.09 -12.30
N VAL A 15 8.90 23.21 -12.12
CA VAL A 15 10.28 23.23 -11.62
C VAL A 15 10.31 23.98 -10.29
N TYR A 16 11.04 23.44 -9.33
CA TYR A 16 11.25 23.96 -8.00
C TYR A 16 12.74 23.94 -7.66
N ASP A 17 13.13 24.55 -6.56
CA ASP A 17 14.54 24.64 -6.17
C ASP A 17 15.14 23.25 -5.84
N ASP A 18 14.30 22.28 -5.43
CA ASP A 18 14.66 20.93 -5.04
C ASP A 18 14.41 19.86 -6.12
N GLY A 19 13.83 20.24 -7.26
CA GLY A 19 13.56 19.28 -8.32
C GLY A 19 12.49 19.71 -9.31
N MET A 20 11.98 18.73 -10.05
CA MET A 20 10.94 18.97 -11.05
C MET A 20 9.94 17.82 -11.12
N GLY A 21 8.75 18.13 -11.62
CA GLY A 21 7.78 17.15 -12.07
C GLY A 21 7.38 17.38 -13.52
N LEU A 22 7.11 16.28 -14.23
CA LEU A 22 6.46 16.32 -15.53
C LEU A 22 5.24 15.40 -15.53
N ARG A 23 4.20 15.76 -16.30
CA ARG A 23 3.04 14.91 -16.54
C ARG A 23 2.47 15.10 -17.92
N TYR A 24 1.66 14.14 -18.36
CA TYR A 24 0.90 14.21 -19.60
C TYR A 24 -0.53 14.67 -19.29
N GLU A 25 -1.03 15.64 -20.04
CA GLU A 25 -2.38 16.16 -19.91
C GLU A 25 -3.15 15.96 -21.20
N PHE A 26 -4.33 15.36 -21.10
CA PHE A 26 -5.25 15.12 -22.21
C PHE A 26 -6.48 16.01 -22.02
N PRO A 27 -6.58 17.14 -22.73
CA PRO A 27 -7.70 18.07 -22.58
C PRO A 27 -8.98 17.47 -23.16
N GLN A 28 -10.11 18.03 -22.75
CA GLN A 28 -11.40 17.74 -23.39
C GLN A 28 -11.30 18.01 -24.89
N GLN A 29 -11.69 17.05 -25.71
CA GLN A 29 -11.60 17.11 -27.18
C GLN A 29 -12.55 16.10 -27.84
N ASP A 30 -13.08 16.43 -29.01
CA ASP A 30 -14.05 15.57 -29.69
C ASP A 30 -13.40 14.33 -30.32
N SER A 31 -12.12 14.41 -30.69
CA SER A 31 -11.39 13.34 -31.37
C SER A 31 -10.81 12.27 -30.44
N LEU A 32 -10.95 12.45 -29.11
CA LEU A 32 -10.48 11.49 -28.10
C LEU A 32 -11.32 11.66 -26.83
N VAL A 33 -12.21 10.71 -26.56
CA VAL A 33 -13.06 10.74 -25.37
C VAL A 33 -12.59 9.74 -24.34
N TYR A 34 -12.30 8.52 -24.79
CA TYR A 34 -11.86 7.40 -23.97
C TYR A 34 -10.74 6.66 -24.67
N PHE A 35 -9.74 6.21 -23.92
CA PHE A 35 -8.66 5.38 -24.46
C PHE A 35 -8.03 4.49 -23.40
N ILE A 36 -7.34 3.47 -23.87
CA ILE A 36 -6.58 2.52 -23.05
C ILE A 36 -5.10 2.86 -23.19
N VAL A 37 -4.43 3.07 -22.07
CA VAL A 37 -2.98 3.19 -22.02
C VAL A 37 -2.39 1.79 -22.04
N LYS A 38 -1.60 1.49 -23.06
CA LYS A 38 -0.86 0.24 -23.19
C LYS A 38 0.52 0.32 -22.57
N GLU A 39 1.21 1.43 -22.82
CA GLU A 39 2.54 1.71 -22.27
C GLU A 39 2.73 3.20 -22.08
N GLU A 40 3.63 3.56 -21.18
CA GLU A 40 4.16 4.90 -21.00
C GLU A 40 5.70 4.80 -21.11
N HIS A 41 6.29 5.48 -22.09
CA HIS A 41 7.72 5.42 -22.39
C HIS A 41 8.45 6.67 -21.90
N THR A 42 8.15 7.14 -20.68
CA THR A 42 8.91 8.21 -20.04
C THR A 42 10.31 7.68 -19.69
N GLN A 43 11.35 8.38 -20.15
CA GLN A 43 12.72 7.95 -19.95
C GLN A 43 13.50 8.93 -19.08
N PHE A 44 14.39 8.38 -18.27
CA PHE A 44 15.31 9.11 -17.41
C PHE A 44 16.72 8.64 -17.74
N ALA A 45 17.45 9.44 -18.55
CA ALA A 45 18.82 9.14 -18.94
C ALA A 45 19.78 9.58 -17.84
N MET A 46 20.48 8.62 -17.25
CA MET A 46 21.50 8.90 -16.24
C MET A 46 22.82 9.35 -16.88
N THR A 47 23.52 10.24 -16.20
CA THR A 47 24.81 10.79 -16.68
C THR A 47 25.97 9.83 -16.48
N GLY A 48 25.74 8.68 -15.87
CA GLY A 48 26.77 7.67 -15.66
C GLY A 48 26.25 6.48 -14.83
N ASP A 49 27.15 5.57 -14.51
CA ASP A 49 26.91 4.40 -13.67
C ASP A 49 26.92 4.83 -12.19
N HIS A 50 25.77 5.31 -11.72
CA HIS A 50 25.59 5.85 -10.37
C HIS A 50 25.54 4.74 -9.33
N THR A 51 25.86 5.07 -8.07
CA THR A 51 25.48 4.22 -6.93
C THR A 51 23.99 4.41 -6.66
N ALA A 52 23.25 3.32 -6.51
CA ALA A 52 21.82 3.33 -6.23
C ALA A 52 21.51 2.55 -4.97
N TRP A 53 20.52 3.03 -4.22
CA TRP A 53 19.80 2.29 -3.17
C TRP A 53 18.45 1.90 -3.75
N TRP A 54 18.27 0.61 -3.96
CA TRP A 54 17.16 0.10 -4.77
C TRP A 54 16.52 -1.15 -4.16
N LEU A 55 15.25 -1.35 -4.51
CA LEU A 55 14.48 -2.58 -4.27
C LEU A 55 14.19 -3.24 -5.61
N PRO A 56 14.15 -4.59 -5.69
CA PRO A 56 13.68 -5.29 -6.90
C PRO A 56 12.31 -4.79 -7.35
N GLY A 57 12.15 -4.58 -8.65
CA GLY A 57 10.88 -4.19 -9.26
C GLY A 57 9.86 -5.32 -9.17
N ASP A 58 8.71 -5.02 -8.57
CA ASP A 58 7.65 -5.98 -8.28
C ASP A 58 6.29 -5.32 -8.32
N TYR A 59 5.28 -5.98 -8.92
CA TYR A 59 3.93 -5.45 -9.04
C TYR A 59 3.06 -5.64 -7.78
N ASP A 60 3.52 -6.47 -6.83
CA ASP A 60 2.73 -6.87 -5.67
C ASP A 60 3.32 -6.45 -4.34
N THR A 61 4.65 -6.31 -4.22
CA THR A 61 5.26 -6.06 -2.92
C THR A 61 6.44 -5.08 -2.98
N GLN A 62 6.63 -4.36 -1.87
CA GLN A 62 7.85 -3.59 -1.57
C GLN A 62 8.57 -4.14 -0.33
N GLU A 63 8.18 -5.30 0.18
CA GLU A 63 8.77 -5.93 1.36
C GLU A 63 10.07 -6.65 1.01
N GLN A 64 11.05 -5.87 0.56
CA GLN A 64 12.37 -6.28 0.14
C GLN A 64 13.43 -5.59 1.00
N GLU A 65 14.64 -6.14 1.05
CA GLU A 65 15.77 -5.44 1.65
C GLU A 65 16.39 -4.48 0.64
N THR A 66 16.62 -3.22 1.06
CA THR A 66 17.28 -2.23 0.22
C THR A 66 18.68 -2.68 -0.14
N GLN A 67 18.98 -2.73 -1.42
CA GLN A 67 20.28 -3.03 -1.98
C GLN A 67 21.06 -1.74 -2.24
N GLU A 68 22.39 -1.79 -2.04
CA GLU A 68 23.30 -0.74 -2.48
C GLU A 68 24.24 -1.31 -3.54
N SER A 69 24.23 -0.74 -4.74
CA SER A 69 25.12 -1.15 -5.82
C SER A 69 25.26 -0.09 -6.90
N ARG A 70 26.17 -0.30 -7.85
CA ARG A 70 26.16 0.42 -9.13
C ARG A 70 24.94 0.01 -9.95
N LEU A 71 24.47 0.92 -10.82
CA LEU A 71 23.37 0.62 -11.75
C LEU A 71 23.70 -0.58 -12.63
N SER A 72 24.94 -0.68 -13.12
CA SER A 72 25.43 -1.81 -13.93
C SER A 72 25.42 -3.17 -13.23
N GLU A 73 25.35 -3.19 -11.90
CA GLU A 73 25.36 -4.42 -11.10
C GLU A 73 23.96 -4.95 -10.76
N ILE A 74 22.89 -4.16 -11.00
CA ILE A 74 21.51 -4.50 -10.63
C ILE A 74 21.13 -5.87 -11.16
N ARG A 75 21.32 -6.11 -12.47
CA ARG A 75 20.98 -7.40 -13.11
C ARG A 75 21.62 -8.60 -12.41
N ALA A 76 22.90 -8.50 -12.10
CA ALA A 76 23.63 -9.61 -11.49
C ALA A 76 23.20 -9.90 -10.04
N ARG A 77 22.68 -8.89 -9.34
CA ARG A 77 22.24 -8.99 -7.94
C ARG A 77 20.75 -9.24 -7.78
N PHE A 78 19.97 -9.05 -8.83
CA PHE A 78 18.51 -9.01 -8.76
C PHE A 78 17.91 -10.24 -8.09
N HIS A 79 18.27 -11.44 -8.55
CA HIS A 79 17.69 -12.69 -8.02
C HIS A 79 17.93 -12.86 -6.52
N ASP A 80 19.12 -12.52 -6.04
CA ASP A 80 19.49 -12.66 -4.62
C ASP A 80 18.90 -11.54 -3.76
N ALA A 81 18.48 -10.42 -4.37
CA ALA A 81 17.83 -9.30 -3.70
C ALA A 81 16.33 -9.54 -3.45
N VAL A 82 15.71 -10.46 -4.19
CA VAL A 82 14.28 -10.75 -4.04
C VAL A 82 14.04 -11.58 -2.78
N ASN A 83 13.13 -11.13 -1.91
CA ASN A 83 12.64 -11.93 -0.80
C ASN A 83 11.55 -12.90 -1.28
N TRP A 84 11.97 -14.08 -1.71
CA TRP A 84 11.08 -15.14 -2.20
C TRP A 84 10.13 -15.72 -1.14
N SER A 85 10.27 -15.33 0.12
CA SER A 85 9.35 -15.73 1.19
C SER A 85 8.11 -14.85 1.33
N ASN A 86 8.02 -13.75 0.58
CA ASN A 86 6.84 -12.89 0.56
C ASN A 86 5.60 -13.66 0.10
N SER A 87 4.44 -13.26 0.61
CA SER A 87 3.15 -13.90 0.32
C SER A 87 2.71 -13.75 -1.15
N SER A 88 3.18 -12.72 -1.83
CA SER A 88 3.05 -12.52 -3.28
C SER A 88 4.33 -11.92 -3.83
N VAL A 89 4.76 -12.37 -5.01
CA VAL A 89 5.95 -11.87 -5.73
C VAL A 89 5.63 -11.85 -7.22
N ALA A 90 5.72 -10.69 -7.84
CA ALA A 90 5.43 -10.46 -9.26
C ALA A 90 6.49 -9.57 -9.92
N ASN A 91 7.73 -10.06 -9.96
CA ASN A 91 8.83 -9.35 -10.62
C ASN A 91 8.58 -9.29 -12.13
N PHE A 92 8.96 -8.18 -12.76
CA PHE A 92 8.73 -7.96 -14.19
C PHE A 92 10.00 -7.94 -15.03
N SER A 93 11.17 -7.73 -14.43
CA SER A 93 12.46 -7.64 -15.13
C SER A 93 13.62 -7.79 -14.16
N GLU A 94 14.73 -8.39 -14.61
CA GLU A 94 15.99 -8.48 -13.84
C GLU A 94 16.72 -7.13 -13.68
N THR A 95 16.25 -6.09 -14.35
CA THR A 95 16.74 -4.71 -14.20
C THR A 95 15.62 -3.76 -13.74
N GLY A 96 14.49 -4.32 -13.32
CA GLY A 96 13.38 -3.59 -12.76
C GLY A 96 13.67 -3.14 -11.32
N VAL A 97 13.33 -1.90 -11.00
CA VAL A 97 13.44 -1.36 -9.63
C VAL A 97 12.18 -0.64 -9.22
N GLN A 98 11.96 -0.59 -7.91
CA GLN A 98 10.87 0.18 -7.33
C GLN A 98 11.12 1.69 -7.40
N THR A 99 10.09 2.48 -7.37
CA THR A 99 10.12 3.87 -6.94
C THR A 99 9.73 3.96 -5.44
N SER A 100 10.28 4.83 -4.66
CA SER A 100 11.22 5.91 -4.98
C SER A 100 12.65 5.34 -5.10
N LEU A 101 13.31 5.66 -6.21
CA LEU A 101 14.69 5.23 -6.45
C LEU A 101 15.65 6.32 -6.02
N GLN A 102 16.56 6.01 -5.09
CA GLN A 102 17.59 6.91 -4.61
C GLN A 102 18.94 6.57 -5.23
N MET A 103 19.64 7.58 -5.72
CA MET A 103 20.95 7.42 -6.34
C MET A 103 21.94 8.50 -5.87
N LYS A 104 23.22 8.22 -6.07
CA LYS A 104 24.31 9.19 -5.93
C LYS A 104 25.21 9.14 -7.15
N SER A 105 25.36 10.29 -7.81
CA SER A 105 26.25 10.44 -8.95
C SER A 105 27.73 10.46 -8.53
N GLN A 106 28.62 10.28 -9.50
CA GLN A 106 30.07 10.28 -9.24
C GLN A 106 30.61 11.63 -8.79
N ASP A 107 29.97 12.72 -9.21
CA ASP A 107 30.26 14.10 -8.82
C ASP A 107 29.59 14.53 -7.51
N GLY A 108 28.90 13.59 -6.85
CA GLY A 108 28.42 13.76 -5.48
C GLY A 108 26.95 14.20 -5.35
N LEU A 109 26.22 14.39 -6.45
CA LEU A 109 24.81 14.75 -6.40
C LEU A 109 23.94 13.55 -6.01
N TYR A 110 22.99 13.77 -5.11
CA TYR A 110 21.92 12.85 -4.80
C TYR A 110 20.75 13.08 -5.75
N ILE A 111 20.21 11.99 -6.27
CA ILE A 111 19.14 12.01 -7.27
C ILE A 111 18.04 11.07 -6.79
N ASN A 112 16.78 11.54 -6.81
CA ASN A 112 15.63 10.69 -6.51
C ASN A 112 14.66 10.73 -7.70
N ILE A 113 14.20 9.55 -8.13
CA ILE A 113 13.13 9.41 -9.12
C ILE A 113 11.92 8.79 -8.44
N HIS A 114 10.78 9.48 -8.54
CA HIS A 114 9.53 9.05 -7.95
C HIS A 114 8.33 9.55 -8.75
N GLU A 115 7.14 9.47 -8.19
CA GLU A 115 5.89 10.01 -8.74
C GLU A 115 5.09 10.75 -7.67
N ALA A 116 4.21 11.64 -8.10
CA ALA A 116 3.30 12.37 -7.23
C ALA A 116 1.89 12.43 -7.82
N ALA A 117 0.89 12.63 -6.98
CA ALA A 117 -0.52 12.65 -7.36
C ALA A 117 -0.95 11.38 -8.12
N LEU A 118 -0.63 10.22 -7.55
CA LEU A 118 -1.05 8.92 -8.07
C LEU A 118 -2.55 8.73 -7.81
N VAL A 119 -3.35 9.11 -8.80
CA VAL A 119 -4.82 9.05 -8.75
C VAL A 119 -5.34 8.49 -10.07
N ASN A 120 -6.17 7.47 -10.00
CA ASN A 120 -6.81 6.81 -11.16
C ASN A 120 -5.82 6.42 -12.26
N TYR A 121 -4.65 5.94 -11.86
CA TYR A 121 -3.58 5.48 -12.74
C TYR A 121 -2.75 4.41 -12.03
N PRO A 122 -2.09 3.48 -12.73
CA PRO A 122 -1.24 2.49 -12.07
C PRO A 122 0.05 3.12 -11.55
N ALA A 123 0.62 2.53 -10.51
CA ALA A 123 1.90 2.97 -9.99
C ALA A 123 3.04 2.74 -11.00
N MET A 124 4.02 3.64 -10.96
CA MET A 124 5.22 3.58 -11.79
C MET A 124 6.35 2.83 -11.06
N HIS A 125 6.90 1.85 -11.73
CA HIS A 125 8.21 1.28 -11.48
C HIS A 125 9.17 1.79 -12.56
N LEU A 126 10.42 1.39 -12.47
CA LEU A 126 11.46 1.75 -13.46
C LEU A 126 12.13 0.48 -13.98
N ASN A 127 12.37 0.42 -15.28
CA ASN A 127 13.16 -0.63 -15.91
C ASN A 127 14.44 -0.04 -16.51
N LEU A 128 15.60 -0.58 -16.13
CA LEU A 128 16.88 -0.05 -16.55
C LEU A 128 17.37 -0.72 -17.85
N ASP A 129 17.63 0.10 -18.87
CA ASP A 129 18.59 -0.27 -19.92
C ASP A 129 20.01 -0.13 -19.35
N ASP A 130 20.57 -1.24 -18.88
CA ASP A 130 21.86 -1.29 -18.20
C ASP A 130 23.05 -1.09 -19.13
N LYS A 131 22.84 -1.02 -20.45
CA LYS A 131 23.86 -0.70 -21.45
C LYS A 131 23.98 0.80 -21.69
N HIS A 132 22.86 1.50 -21.68
CA HIS A 132 22.80 2.92 -21.98
C HIS A 132 22.59 3.78 -20.73
N MET A 133 22.38 3.17 -19.56
CA MET A 133 22.05 3.83 -18.27
C MET A 133 20.81 4.70 -18.39
N VAL A 134 19.74 4.14 -18.96
CA VAL A 134 18.46 4.82 -19.14
C VAL A 134 17.36 4.03 -18.40
N PHE A 135 16.72 4.66 -17.46
CA PHE A 135 15.49 4.11 -16.89
C PHE A 135 14.30 4.47 -17.77
N GLU A 136 13.40 3.53 -17.97
CA GLU A 136 12.09 3.74 -18.58
C GLU A 136 11.00 3.49 -17.53
N SER A 137 9.97 4.32 -17.53
CA SER A 137 8.79 4.09 -16.69
C SER A 137 8.17 2.75 -17.04
N TRP A 138 7.80 1.99 -16.01
CA TRP A 138 7.22 0.66 -16.14
C TRP A 138 5.97 0.56 -15.28
N LEU A 139 4.82 0.66 -15.92
CA LEU A 139 3.55 0.71 -15.21
C LEU A 139 3.05 -0.67 -14.86
N THR A 140 2.42 -0.80 -13.70
CA THR A 140 1.75 -2.04 -13.30
C THR A 140 0.56 -2.32 -14.22
N PRO A 141 0.47 -3.50 -14.85
CA PRO A 141 -0.65 -3.88 -15.69
C PRO A 141 -1.86 -4.36 -14.88
N ASP A 142 -3.00 -4.43 -15.55
CA ASP A 142 -4.13 -5.26 -15.13
C ASP A 142 -3.98 -6.72 -15.61
N ALA A 143 -4.97 -7.57 -15.30
CA ALA A 143 -5.02 -8.98 -15.71
C ALA A 143 -4.94 -9.23 -17.23
N THR A 144 -5.20 -8.21 -18.05
CA THR A 144 -5.19 -8.28 -19.52
C THR A 144 -3.97 -7.60 -20.14
N GLY A 145 -3.06 -7.10 -19.32
CA GLY A 145 -1.85 -6.40 -19.72
C GLY A 145 -2.05 -4.91 -20.06
N ASN A 146 -3.26 -4.37 -19.87
CA ASN A 146 -3.50 -2.94 -20.01
C ASN A 146 -2.99 -2.19 -18.77
N LYS A 147 -2.53 -0.96 -18.97
CA LYS A 147 -2.01 -0.16 -17.86
C LYS A 147 -3.08 0.73 -17.25
N ALA A 148 -3.80 1.48 -18.08
CA ALA A 148 -4.88 2.34 -17.58
C ALA A 148 -6.02 2.47 -18.56
N TYR A 149 -7.20 2.76 -18.02
CA TYR A 149 -8.43 3.10 -18.73
C TYR A 149 -8.78 4.53 -18.37
N VAL A 150 -8.73 5.42 -19.32
CA VAL A 150 -8.83 6.86 -19.09
C VAL A 150 -9.89 7.51 -19.95
N GLN A 151 -10.62 8.43 -19.35
CA GLN A 151 -11.56 9.32 -20.01
C GLN A 151 -11.08 10.76 -19.90
N VAL A 152 -11.06 11.50 -21.01
CA VAL A 152 -10.66 12.91 -21.01
C VAL A 152 -11.79 13.81 -20.44
N PRO A 153 -11.46 14.93 -19.77
CA PRO A 153 -10.12 15.43 -19.50
C PRO A 153 -9.39 14.58 -18.47
N PHE A 154 -8.11 14.32 -18.67
CA PHE A 154 -7.30 13.48 -17.79
C PHE A 154 -5.86 13.99 -17.68
N ASN A 155 -5.25 13.84 -16.50
CA ASN A 155 -3.85 14.08 -16.25
C ASN A 155 -3.22 12.83 -15.64
N THR A 156 -2.05 12.41 -16.16
CA THR A 156 -1.29 11.35 -15.50
C THR A 156 -0.73 11.84 -14.15
N PRO A 157 -0.31 10.94 -13.26
CA PRO A 157 0.55 11.33 -12.15
C PRO A 157 1.79 12.09 -12.64
N TRP A 158 2.40 12.86 -11.74
CA TRP A 158 3.66 13.51 -12.02
C TRP A 158 4.81 12.51 -11.91
N ARG A 159 5.72 12.54 -12.87
CA ARG A 159 7.02 11.90 -12.82
C ARG A 159 8.00 12.90 -12.24
N THR A 160 8.61 12.56 -11.10
CA THR A 160 9.41 13.51 -10.32
C THR A 160 10.88 13.17 -10.35
N VAL A 161 11.71 14.19 -10.41
CA VAL A 161 13.16 14.08 -10.25
C VAL A 161 13.60 15.14 -9.25
N MET A 162 14.20 14.70 -8.14
CA MET A 162 14.84 15.55 -7.14
C MET A 162 16.35 15.48 -7.32
N VAL A 163 17.05 16.59 -7.15
CA VAL A 163 18.50 16.66 -7.20
C VAL A 163 19.02 17.59 -6.11
N SER A 164 20.00 17.13 -5.32
CA SER A 164 20.66 17.95 -4.31
C SER A 164 22.12 17.48 -4.11
N ASP A 165 22.97 18.33 -3.57
CA ASP A 165 24.28 17.99 -3.08
C ASP A 165 24.29 17.48 -1.63
N ASP A 166 23.13 17.50 -0.96
CA ASP A 166 22.94 16.98 0.41
C ASP A 166 21.84 15.91 0.45
N ALA A 167 22.18 14.70 0.93
CA ALA A 167 21.21 13.61 1.09
C ALA A 167 20.02 13.96 2.00
N ARG A 168 20.20 14.87 2.97
CA ARG A 168 19.17 15.28 3.92
C ARG A 168 18.03 16.04 3.25
N ASP A 169 18.31 16.70 2.13
CA ASP A 169 17.30 17.44 1.37
C ASP A 169 16.23 16.53 0.79
N MET A 170 16.57 15.25 0.52
CA MET A 170 15.59 14.24 0.09
C MET A 170 14.50 13.99 1.13
N LEU A 171 14.84 14.11 2.43
CA LEU A 171 13.89 13.95 3.54
C LEU A 171 13.09 15.22 3.82
N SER A 172 13.63 16.40 3.53
CA SER A 172 13.01 17.68 3.84
C SER A 172 12.25 18.29 2.66
N SER A 173 12.37 17.72 1.46
CA SER A 173 11.71 18.20 0.26
C SER A 173 10.18 18.14 0.36
N ASN A 174 9.54 19.21 -0.12
CA ASN A 174 8.09 19.27 -0.29
C ASN A 174 7.66 19.04 -1.74
N LEU A 175 8.54 18.60 -2.63
CA LEU A 175 8.25 18.46 -4.06
C LEU A 175 6.99 17.62 -4.32
N ILE A 176 6.88 16.45 -3.65
CA ILE A 176 5.74 15.56 -3.80
C ILE A 176 4.44 16.25 -3.34
N LEU A 177 4.47 16.95 -2.21
CA LEU A 177 3.31 17.70 -1.69
C LEU A 177 2.92 18.85 -2.62
N ASN A 178 3.90 19.58 -3.14
CA ASN A 178 3.69 20.74 -4.05
C ASN A 178 3.09 20.34 -5.41
N LEU A 179 3.25 19.06 -5.80
CA LEU A 179 2.71 18.52 -7.04
C LEU A 179 1.34 17.84 -6.86
N ASN A 180 0.88 17.64 -5.62
CA ASN A 180 -0.46 17.18 -5.32
C ASN A 180 -1.47 18.33 -5.29
N GLU A 181 -2.75 18.01 -5.41
CA GLU A 181 -3.82 18.96 -5.18
C GLU A 181 -3.85 19.36 -3.68
N PRO A 182 -4.35 20.56 -3.36
CA PRO A 182 -4.48 20.98 -1.96
C PRO A 182 -5.32 20.02 -1.14
N CYS A 183 -5.03 19.93 0.16
CA CYS A 183 -5.83 19.15 1.11
C CYS A 183 -7.29 19.59 1.08
N LYS A 184 -8.22 18.63 0.99
CA LYS A 184 -9.67 18.85 0.97
C LYS A 184 -10.32 18.74 2.34
N ILE A 185 -9.57 18.30 3.35
CA ILE A 185 -10.05 18.18 4.73
C ILE A 185 -9.97 19.58 5.34
N GLU A 186 -11.13 20.14 5.71
CA GLU A 186 -11.22 21.51 6.25
C GLU A 186 -10.58 21.65 7.63
N ASP A 187 -10.85 20.69 8.53
CA ASP A 187 -10.24 20.62 9.85
C ASP A 187 -9.32 19.40 9.94
N THR A 188 -8.01 19.65 9.97
CA THR A 188 -6.98 18.62 10.12
C THR A 188 -6.45 18.50 11.56
N SER A 189 -7.04 19.19 12.53
CA SER A 189 -6.55 19.24 13.91
C SER A 189 -6.59 17.88 14.64
N TRP A 190 -7.43 16.97 14.17
CA TRP A 190 -7.55 15.61 14.69
C TRP A 190 -6.47 14.65 14.14
N ILE A 191 -5.78 15.02 13.06
CA ILE A 191 -4.73 14.19 12.46
C ILE A 191 -3.42 14.41 13.22
N HIS A 192 -2.96 13.40 13.93
CA HIS A 192 -1.71 13.45 14.68
C HIS A 192 -0.99 12.10 14.63
N SER A 193 0.34 12.16 14.75
CA SER A 193 1.16 10.95 14.80
C SER A 193 0.94 10.20 16.10
N THR A 194 0.72 8.89 16.01
CA THR A 194 0.41 8.01 17.13
C THR A 194 1.49 6.94 17.28
N LYS A 195 1.91 6.68 18.52
CA LYS A 195 2.76 5.54 18.86
C LYS A 195 1.87 4.41 19.36
N TYR A 196 2.03 3.24 18.79
CA TYR A 196 1.26 2.06 19.19
C TYR A 196 2.14 0.82 19.35
N CYS A 197 1.63 -0.18 20.07
CA CYS A 197 2.12 -1.56 20.03
C CYS A 197 1.00 -2.47 19.48
N GLY A 198 1.37 -3.68 19.05
CA GLY A 198 0.40 -4.57 18.40
C GLY A 198 0.44 -6.00 18.91
N VAL A 199 -0.75 -6.59 19.06
CA VAL A 199 -0.95 -8.03 19.14
C VAL A 199 -0.76 -8.58 17.73
N TRP A 200 0.45 -8.91 17.38
CA TRP A 200 0.87 -9.31 16.04
C TRP A 200 2.19 -10.08 16.05
N TRP A 201 3.23 -9.55 16.71
CA TRP A 201 4.57 -10.09 16.62
C TRP A 201 4.68 -11.50 17.21
N GLU A 202 3.91 -11.81 18.24
CA GLU A 202 3.89 -13.15 18.84
C GLU A 202 3.38 -14.24 17.89
N MET A 203 2.53 -13.87 16.90
CA MET A 203 2.09 -14.77 15.85
C MET A 203 3.18 -14.98 14.80
N ILE A 204 3.86 -13.93 14.39
CA ILE A 204 4.98 -14.00 13.43
C ILE A 204 6.09 -14.92 13.95
N VAL A 205 6.40 -14.87 15.24
CA VAL A 205 7.42 -15.76 15.83
C VAL A 205 6.88 -17.11 16.29
N GLY A 206 5.63 -17.46 15.96
CA GLY A 206 5.02 -18.75 16.19
C GLY A 206 4.67 -19.08 17.64
N LYS A 207 4.62 -18.07 18.53
CA LYS A 207 4.19 -18.27 19.94
C LYS A 207 2.69 -18.40 20.09
N SER A 208 1.93 -17.76 19.23
CA SER A 208 0.47 -17.73 19.20
C SER A 208 -0.03 -17.79 17.77
N SER A 209 -1.35 -17.73 17.58
CA SER A 209 -2.00 -17.81 16.27
C SER A 209 -2.96 -16.64 16.06
N TRP A 210 -3.18 -16.28 14.78
CA TRP A 210 -4.28 -15.38 14.38
C TRP A 210 -5.62 -16.08 14.47
N ASN A 211 -5.67 -17.39 14.12
CA ASN A 211 -6.88 -18.19 14.10
C ASN A 211 -7.28 -18.65 15.51
N TYR A 212 -8.59 -18.77 15.72
CA TYR A 212 -9.20 -19.22 16.97
C TYR A 212 -9.18 -20.74 17.11
N THR A 213 -9.31 -21.49 16.00
CA THR A 213 -9.40 -22.94 15.99
C THR A 213 -8.49 -23.57 14.94
N ASP A 214 -8.05 -24.82 15.20
CA ASP A 214 -7.34 -25.66 14.21
C ASP A 214 -8.26 -26.73 13.60
N ASP A 215 -9.53 -26.81 14.02
CA ASP A 215 -10.47 -27.86 13.61
C ASP A 215 -11.17 -27.55 12.26
N LEU A 216 -11.05 -26.33 11.73
CA LEU A 216 -11.72 -25.88 10.52
C LEU A 216 -10.70 -25.59 9.41
N PRO A 217 -10.44 -26.53 8.49
CA PRO A 217 -9.48 -26.33 7.39
C PRO A 217 -10.00 -25.40 6.28
N SER A 218 -11.30 -25.16 6.25
CA SER A 218 -11.98 -24.19 5.38
C SER A 218 -13.25 -23.69 6.07
N VAL A 219 -13.44 -22.37 5.99
CA VAL A 219 -14.50 -21.68 6.74
C VAL A 219 -15.48 -21.01 5.77
N ASP A 220 -16.77 -21.28 5.98
CA ASP A 220 -17.84 -20.43 5.51
C ASP A 220 -18.31 -19.59 6.71
N ILE A 221 -17.85 -18.33 6.78
CA ILE A 221 -18.05 -17.45 7.93
C ILE A 221 -19.52 -17.25 8.29
N TYR A 222 -20.43 -17.41 7.33
CA TYR A 222 -21.89 -17.27 7.52
C TYR A 222 -22.59 -18.54 8.05
N LYS A 223 -21.88 -19.70 8.08
CA LYS A 223 -22.46 -20.97 8.48
C LYS A 223 -21.88 -21.55 9.74
N VAL A 224 -20.71 -21.10 10.16
CA VAL A 224 -20.06 -21.60 11.36
C VAL A 224 -20.71 -21.03 12.61
N ASP A 225 -21.16 -21.88 13.52
CA ASP A 225 -21.57 -21.47 14.87
C ASP A 225 -20.33 -21.39 15.77
N TRP A 226 -19.72 -20.24 15.80
CA TRP A 226 -18.48 -19.97 16.53
C TRP A 226 -18.56 -20.23 18.04
N ASN A 227 -19.76 -20.20 18.64
CA ASN A 227 -19.96 -20.48 20.06
C ASN A 227 -19.77 -21.98 20.38
N HIS A 228 -19.83 -22.86 19.38
CA HIS A 228 -19.63 -24.29 19.50
C HIS A 228 -18.30 -24.79 18.91
N VAL A 229 -17.46 -23.89 18.41
CA VAL A 229 -16.14 -24.22 17.88
C VAL A 229 -15.13 -24.31 19.03
N ARG A 230 -14.32 -25.37 19.04
CA ARG A 230 -13.29 -25.57 20.06
C ARG A 230 -12.10 -24.63 19.81
N PRO A 231 -11.72 -23.79 20.81
CA PRO A 231 -10.52 -22.95 20.68
C PRO A 231 -9.25 -23.80 20.64
N ASN A 232 -8.23 -23.35 19.90
CA ASN A 232 -6.92 -24.00 19.85
C ASN A 232 -6.04 -23.69 21.08
N GLY A 233 -6.44 -22.76 21.92
CA GLY A 233 -5.71 -22.35 23.13
C GLY A 233 -4.47 -21.48 22.84
N ARG A 234 -4.24 -21.06 21.59
CA ARG A 234 -3.10 -20.24 21.17
C ARG A 234 -3.51 -18.91 20.55
N HIS A 235 -4.82 -18.66 20.40
CA HIS A 235 -5.33 -17.43 19.80
C HIS A 235 -4.83 -16.19 20.55
N ALA A 236 -4.10 -15.30 19.84
CA ALA A 236 -3.46 -14.15 20.47
C ALA A 236 -4.42 -13.01 20.80
N ALA A 237 -5.44 -12.79 19.95
CA ALA A 237 -6.39 -11.70 20.11
C ALA A 237 -7.49 -12.00 21.13
N ASN A 238 -7.19 -12.76 22.19
CA ASN A 238 -8.13 -12.99 23.29
C ASN A 238 -8.14 -11.83 24.29
N THR A 239 -9.24 -11.66 24.99
CA THR A 239 -9.49 -10.56 25.93
C THR A 239 -8.38 -10.38 26.96
N GLU A 240 -7.88 -11.47 27.58
CA GLU A 240 -6.87 -11.37 28.62
C GLU A 240 -5.49 -10.95 28.07
N ASN A 241 -5.12 -11.43 26.90
CA ASN A 241 -3.86 -11.03 26.28
C ASN A 241 -3.92 -9.56 25.82
N VAL A 242 -5.00 -9.13 25.20
CA VAL A 242 -5.18 -7.74 24.74
C VAL A 242 -5.14 -6.77 25.93
N LYS A 243 -5.72 -7.12 27.08
CA LYS A 243 -5.58 -6.33 28.32
C LYS A 243 -4.13 -6.13 28.72
N ARG A 244 -3.29 -7.15 28.63
CA ARG A 244 -1.84 -7.03 28.93
C ARG A 244 -1.15 -6.03 28.02
N TYR A 245 -1.52 -6.01 26.72
CA TYR A 245 -1.01 -5.01 25.78
C TYR A 245 -1.49 -3.59 26.09
N ILE A 246 -2.77 -3.44 26.49
CA ILE A 246 -3.32 -2.15 26.94
C ILE A 246 -2.57 -1.64 28.19
N ASP A 247 -2.36 -2.50 29.19
CA ASP A 247 -1.59 -2.14 30.39
C ASP A 247 -0.14 -1.78 30.07
N PHE A 248 0.48 -2.49 29.12
CA PHE A 248 1.83 -2.17 28.65
C PHE A 248 1.85 -0.80 27.94
N ALA A 249 0.90 -0.53 27.04
CA ALA A 249 0.79 0.74 26.33
C ALA A 249 0.63 1.90 27.31
N ALA A 250 -0.32 1.79 28.24
CA ALA A 250 -0.57 2.80 29.26
C ALA A 250 0.67 3.09 30.13
N LYS A 251 1.37 2.03 30.58
CA LYS A 251 2.58 2.16 31.39
C LYS A 251 3.73 2.84 30.65
N ASN A 252 3.83 2.66 29.32
CA ASN A 252 4.95 3.11 28.51
C ASN A 252 4.65 4.35 27.67
N GLY A 253 3.49 5.00 27.86
CA GLY A 253 3.12 6.22 27.16
C GLY A 253 2.84 6.01 25.66
N LEU A 254 2.39 4.81 25.29
CA LEU A 254 1.86 4.53 23.95
C LEU A 254 0.37 4.89 23.93
N GLN A 255 -0.08 5.47 22.84
CA GLN A 255 -1.44 5.95 22.72
C GLN A 255 -2.42 4.84 22.32
N GLU A 256 -1.95 3.84 21.54
CA GLU A 256 -2.84 2.86 20.95
C GLU A 256 -2.27 1.43 21.00
N VAL A 257 -3.19 0.47 20.86
CA VAL A 257 -2.91 -0.97 20.70
C VAL A 257 -3.61 -1.47 19.45
N LEU A 258 -2.84 -1.92 18.47
CA LEU A 258 -3.34 -2.64 17.30
C LEU A 258 -3.63 -4.10 17.69
N VAL A 259 -4.75 -4.66 17.24
CA VAL A 259 -5.08 -6.07 17.48
C VAL A 259 -5.38 -6.76 16.15
N GLU A 260 -4.43 -7.57 15.67
CA GLU A 260 -4.67 -8.48 14.55
C GLU A 260 -5.33 -9.77 15.07
N GLY A 261 -6.17 -10.40 14.26
CA GLY A 261 -6.82 -11.66 14.64
C GLY A 261 -8.11 -11.50 15.46
N TRP A 262 -8.62 -10.29 15.66
CA TRP A 262 -9.76 -10.04 16.53
C TRP A 262 -11.10 -10.59 16.00
N ASN A 263 -11.28 -10.62 14.68
CA ASN A 263 -12.52 -11.02 13.99
C ASN A 263 -12.42 -12.41 13.37
N ILE A 264 -13.55 -13.03 13.08
CA ILE A 264 -13.64 -14.37 12.48
C ILE A 264 -13.05 -14.42 11.06
N GLY A 265 -12.50 -15.57 10.66
CA GLY A 265 -12.04 -15.88 9.29
C GLY A 265 -10.56 -16.23 9.15
N TRP A 266 -9.76 -16.06 10.17
CA TRP A 266 -8.30 -16.27 10.11
C TRP A 266 -7.86 -17.74 9.97
N GLU A 267 -8.78 -18.70 10.06
CA GLU A 267 -8.50 -20.13 9.81
C GLU A 267 -8.17 -20.39 8.34
N ASP A 268 -8.66 -19.54 7.46
CA ASP A 268 -8.68 -19.79 6.01
C ASP A 268 -8.38 -18.53 5.21
N TRP A 269 -7.45 -17.71 5.72
CA TRP A 269 -7.01 -16.48 5.10
C TRP A 269 -5.73 -16.67 4.27
N ALA A 270 -5.26 -15.67 3.61
CA ALA A 270 -4.06 -15.55 2.79
C ALA A 270 -3.84 -16.73 1.79
N ASN A 271 -3.66 -16.42 0.52
CA ASN A 271 -3.35 -17.38 -0.56
C ASN A 271 -4.36 -18.54 -0.72
N ARG A 272 -5.53 -18.45 -0.11
CA ARG A 272 -6.64 -19.38 -0.33
C ARG A 272 -7.57 -18.92 -1.46
N TRP A 273 -7.39 -17.68 -1.92
CA TRP A 273 -8.14 -17.08 -3.03
C TRP A 273 -9.65 -17.13 -2.86
N LYS A 274 -10.10 -16.85 -1.64
CA LYS A 274 -11.53 -16.80 -1.30
C LYS A 274 -12.04 -15.37 -1.33
N TRP A 275 -13.27 -15.21 -1.79
CA TRP A 275 -13.97 -13.92 -1.74
C TRP A 275 -14.35 -13.51 -0.33
N ASP A 276 -15.04 -14.39 0.39
CA ASP A 276 -15.67 -14.11 1.67
C ASP A 276 -14.81 -14.68 2.80
N VAL A 277 -13.67 -14.05 3.07
CA VAL A 277 -12.79 -14.48 4.17
C VAL A 277 -13.22 -13.83 5.47
N PHE A 278 -13.48 -12.52 5.47
CA PHE A 278 -13.81 -11.71 6.64
C PHE A 278 -15.12 -10.97 6.45
N ASP A 279 -15.86 -10.71 7.54
CA ASP A 279 -17.02 -9.82 7.57
C ASP A 279 -16.73 -8.47 8.22
N PHE A 280 -15.57 -8.32 8.85
CA PHE A 280 -15.06 -7.09 9.49
C PHE A 280 -15.89 -6.55 10.65
N VAL A 281 -16.86 -7.31 11.15
CA VAL A 281 -17.77 -6.89 12.23
C VAL A 281 -17.96 -7.91 13.33
N THR A 282 -17.67 -9.20 13.10
CA THR A 282 -17.89 -10.26 14.06
C THR A 282 -16.61 -10.64 14.79
N PRO A 283 -16.47 -10.33 16.09
CA PRO A 283 -15.31 -10.77 16.87
C PRO A 283 -15.34 -12.27 17.12
N TYR A 284 -14.20 -12.87 17.36
CA TYR A 284 -14.12 -14.22 17.91
C TYR A 284 -14.73 -14.29 19.31
N PRO A 285 -15.21 -15.48 19.76
CA PRO A 285 -15.90 -15.62 21.05
C PRO A 285 -15.08 -15.22 22.29
N ASP A 286 -13.76 -15.25 22.20
CA ASP A 286 -12.84 -14.89 23.29
C ASP A 286 -12.35 -13.44 23.23
N PHE A 287 -12.82 -12.63 22.24
CA PHE A 287 -12.53 -11.21 22.11
C PHE A 287 -13.73 -10.35 22.48
N ASP A 288 -13.76 -9.85 23.70
CA ASP A 288 -14.82 -8.92 24.15
C ASP A 288 -14.51 -7.49 23.70
N ILE A 289 -14.99 -7.13 22.50
CA ILE A 289 -14.74 -5.84 21.87
C ILE A 289 -15.24 -4.67 22.72
N GLN A 290 -16.41 -4.79 23.35
CA GLN A 290 -16.96 -3.73 24.18
C GLN A 290 -16.10 -3.51 25.44
N TYR A 291 -15.90 -4.57 26.19
CA TYR A 291 -15.11 -4.52 27.41
C TYR A 291 -13.69 -3.99 27.17
N LEU A 292 -13.03 -4.46 26.10
CA LEU A 292 -11.66 -4.05 25.78
C LEU A 292 -11.56 -2.56 25.42
N ASN A 293 -12.52 -2.01 24.68
CA ASN A 293 -12.53 -0.58 24.37
C ASN A 293 -12.79 0.26 25.64
N GLU A 294 -13.75 -0.13 26.47
CA GLU A 294 -14.02 0.53 27.76
C GLU A 294 -12.78 0.47 28.68
N TYR A 295 -12.11 -0.69 28.73
CA TYR A 295 -10.89 -0.86 29.53
C TYR A 295 -9.74 0.00 29.02
N ALA A 296 -9.49 0.03 27.69
CA ALA A 296 -8.45 0.85 27.08
C ALA A 296 -8.68 2.34 27.39
N HIS A 297 -9.90 2.84 27.17
CA HIS A 297 -10.27 4.23 27.46
C HIS A 297 -10.06 4.58 28.93
N SER A 298 -10.40 3.66 29.85
CA SER A 298 -10.15 3.86 31.31
C SER A 298 -8.67 4.03 31.66
N LYS A 299 -7.76 3.55 30.80
CA LYS A 299 -6.31 3.67 30.94
C LYS A 299 -5.70 4.82 30.13
N GLY A 300 -6.52 5.60 29.41
CA GLY A 300 -6.05 6.63 28.49
C GLY A 300 -5.38 6.10 27.23
N VAL A 301 -5.72 4.88 26.83
CA VAL A 301 -5.25 4.19 25.62
C VAL A 301 -6.45 3.94 24.71
N LYS A 302 -6.26 3.87 23.39
CA LYS A 302 -7.28 3.44 22.43
C LYS A 302 -6.88 2.11 21.77
N LEU A 303 -7.84 1.41 21.23
CA LEU A 303 -7.57 0.31 20.30
C LEU A 303 -7.54 0.87 18.88
N MET A 304 -6.55 0.44 18.11
CA MET A 304 -6.48 0.66 16.67
C MET A 304 -7.15 -0.52 15.97
N MET A 305 -8.09 -0.22 15.07
CA MET A 305 -8.76 -1.25 14.30
C MET A 305 -7.82 -1.90 13.29
N HIS A 306 -8.00 -3.19 13.04
CA HIS A 306 -7.32 -3.92 11.98
C HIS A 306 -8.33 -4.56 11.03
N HIS A 307 -8.26 -4.20 9.76
CA HIS A 307 -9.02 -4.81 8.68
C HIS A 307 -8.05 -5.53 7.73
N GLU A 308 -7.74 -6.82 8.02
CA GLU A 308 -7.11 -7.67 7.02
C GLU A 308 -8.13 -8.09 5.98
N THR A 309 -7.80 -7.89 4.70
CA THR A 309 -8.72 -8.19 3.60
C THR A 309 -8.45 -9.54 2.95
N SER A 310 -7.30 -10.18 3.22
CA SER A 310 -6.78 -11.32 2.45
C SER A 310 -6.77 -11.02 0.94
N SER A 311 -6.49 -9.75 0.61
CA SER A 311 -6.49 -9.16 -0.74
C SER A 311 -7.81 -9.30 -1.52
N SER A 312 -8.92 -9.63 -0.84
CA SER A 312 -10.28 -9.67 -1.43
C SER A 312 -10.92 -8.28 -1.36
N THR A 313 -10.57 -7.41 -2.32
CA THR A 313 -10.96 -6.00 -2.33
C THR A 313 -12.47 -5.80 -2.45
N ILE A 314 -13.13 -6.56 -3.31
CA ILE A 314 -14.58 -6.46 -3.52
C ILE A 314 -15.34 -6.88 -2.26
N ASN A 315 -14.87 -7.91 -1.54
CA ASN A 315 -15.46 -8.28 -0.25
C ASN A 315 -15.32 -7.15 0.76
N TYR A 316 -14.13 -6.55 0.83
CA TYR A 316 -13.90 -5.44 1.76
C TYR A 316 -14.79 -4.22 1.43
N GLU A 317 -14.89 -3.83 0.16
CA GLU A 317 -15.76 -2.72 -0.26
C GLU A 317 -17.24 -2.95 0.08
N ARG A 318 -17.73 -4.19 -0.02
CA ARG A 318 -19.11 -4.56 0.34
C ARG A 318 -19.42 -4.41 1.83
N HIS A 319 -18.41 -4.61 2.69
CA HIS A 319 -18.55 -4.57 4.15
C HIS A 319 -18.02 -3.28 4.77
N LEU A 320 -17.42 -2.39 3.98
CA LEU A 320 -16.69 -1.23 4.50
C LEU A 320 -17.56 -0.30 5.35
N GLU A 321 -18.79 -0.03 4.92
CA GLU A 321 -19.76 0.79 5.67
C GLU A 321 -20.06 0.19 7.04
N ASP A 322 -20.34 -1.10 7.11
CA ASP A 322 -20.63 -1.79 8.38
C ASP A 322 -19.39 -1.82 9.29
N ALA A 323 -18.21 -2.02 8.70
CA ALA A 323 -16.94 -2.01 9.42
C ALA A 323 -16.63 -0.64 10.03
N LEU A 324 -16.81 0.45 9.28
CA LEU A 324 -16.62 1.82 9.76
C LEU A 324 -17.67 2.21 10.82
N ASN A 325 -18.94 1.78 10.66
CA ASN A 325 -19.97 1.95 11.66
C ASN A 325 -19.66 1.21 12.97
N LEU A 326 -19.03 0.03 12.89
CA LEU A 326 -18.55 -0.68 14.08
C LEU A 326 -17.46 0.13 14.79
N MET A 327 -16.50 0.70 14.04
CA MET A 327 -15.47 1.55 14.60
C MET A 327 -16.06 2.74 15.36
N ASN A 328 -17.01 3.46 14.76
CA ASN A 328 -17.69 4.57 15.42
C ASN A 328 -18.42 4.15 16.70
N ARG A 329 -19.08 2.98 16.69
CA ARG A 329 -19.80 2.44 17.85
C ARG A 329 -18.90 2.23 19.07
N TYR A 330 -17.67 1.77 18.87
CA TYR A 330 -16.73 1.45 19.94
C TYR A 330 -15.63 2.49 20.15
N GLY A 331 -15.65 3.60 19.39
CA GLY A 331 -14.74 4.72 19.58
C GLY A 331 -13.33 4.49 19.03
N TYR A 332 -13.21 3.67 17.98
CA TYR A 332 -11.97 3.59 17.18
C TYR A 332 -11.82 4.84 16.32
N ASP A 333 -10.63 5.41 16.28
CA ASP A 333 -10.32 6.59 15.45
C ASP A 333 -9.15 6.36 14.50
N ALA A 334 -8.60 5.16 14.49
CA ALA A 334 -7.56 4.75 13.56
C ALA A 334 -7.78 3.31 13.08
N VAL A 335 -7.43 3.04 11.84
CA VAL A 335 -7.50 1.71 11.22
C VAL A 335 -6.23 1.40 10.43
N LYS A 336 -5.73 0.17 10.59
CA LYS A 336 -4.73 -0.44 9.70
C LYS A 336 -5.45 -1.38 8.75
N THR A 337 -5.33 -1.15 7.44
CA THR A 337 -5.85 -2.05 6.41
C THR A 337 -4.74 -2.97 5.91
N GLY A 338 -5.01 -4.27 5.80
CA GLY A 338 -4.08 -5.30 5.35
C GLY A 338 -4.53 -5.93 4.04
N TYR A 339 -3.56 -6.31 3.20
CA TYR A 339 -3.77 -6.91 1.88
C TYR A 339 -2.73 -8.01 1.66
N VAL A 340 -2.82 -9.09 2.42
CA VAL A 340 -1.87 -10.19 2.34
C VAL A 340 -2.26 -11.19 1.25
N GLY A 341 -1.32 -11.52 0.38
CA GLY A 341 -1.50 -12.48 -0.71
C GLY A 341 -1.87 -11.82 -2.04
N ASP A 342 -2.11 -12.65 -3.04
CA ASP A 342 -2.49 -12.20 -4.39
C ASP A 342 -3.86 -11.52 -4.39
N ILE A 343 -4.00 -10.47 -5.19
CA ILE A 343 -5.27 -9.74 -5.32
C ILE A 343 -6.39 -10.65 -5.83
N ILE A 344 -7.58 -10.45 -5.25
CA ILE A 344 -8.83 -11.04 -5.71
C ILE A 344 -9.74 -9.90 -6.22
N PRO A 345 -10.14 -9.92 -7.50
CA PRO A 345 -10.05 -11.01 -8.48
C PRO A 345 -8.63 -11.32 -8.99
N ARG A 346 -8.36 -12.59 -9.20
CA ARG A 346 -7.06 -13.10 -9.68
C ARG A 346 -6.62 -12.45 -10.98
N GLY A 347 -5.29 -12.21 -11.08
CA GLY A 347 -4.64 -11.63 -12.25
C GLY A 347 -4.49 -10.11 -12.17
N ASP A 348 -5.06 -9.46 -11.18
CA ASP A 348 -4.75 -8.08 -10.84
C ASP A 348 -3.51 -8.02 -9.91
N PHE A 349 -2.91 -6.86 -9.76
CA PHE A 349 -1.73 -6.64 -8.95
C PHE A 349 -1.94 -5.48 -7.98
N HIS A 350 -1.21 -5.50 -6.85
CA HIS A 350 -1.34 -4.50 -5.78
C HIS A 350 -1.12 -3.05 -6.21
N PHE A 351 -0.43 -2.81 -7.31
CA PHE A 351 -0.13 -1.47 -7.81
C PHE A 351 -0.81 -1.12 -9.13
N SER A 352 -1.79 -1.92 -9.56
CA SER A 352 -2.62 -1.65 -10.75
C SER A 352 -3.53 -0.43 -10.55
N GLN A 353 -4.09 0.09 -11.64
CA GLN A 353 -5.06 1.21 -11.58
C GLN A 353 -6.27 0.89 -10.69
N SER A 354 -6.82 -0.32 -10.77
CA SER A 354 -7.97 -0.74 -9.95
C SER A 354 -7.63 -0.70 -8.46
N MET A 355 -6.43 -1.14 -8.09
CA MET A 355 -5.99 -1.14 -6.70
C MET A 355 -5.67 0.26 -6.19
N VAL A 356 -5.04 1.11 -6.98
CA VAL A 356 -4.86 2.54 -6.63
C VAL A 356 -6.21 3.19 -6.35
N ASN A 357 -7.22 2.92 -7.18
CA ASN A 357 -8.57 3.44 -6.98
C ASN A 357 -9.23 2.85 -5.73
N HIS A 358 -9.01 1.58 -5.44
CA HIS A 358 -9.49 0.93 -4.22
C HIS A 358 -8.90 1.58 -2.96
N TYR A 359 -7.59 1.76 -2.91
CA TYR A 359 -6.94 2.40 -1.76
C TYR A 359 -7.42 3.83 -1.54
N GLN A 360 -7.55 4.60 -2.62
CA GLN A 360 -8.11 5.94 -2.57
C GLN A 360 -9.54 5.93 -2.02
N TYR A 361 -10.38 5.03 -2.51
CA TYR A 361 -11.76 4.87 -2.06
C TYR A 361 -11.84 4.55 -0.56
N VAL A 362 -11.06 3.59 -0.08
CA VAL A 362 -11.04 3.20 1.34
C VAL A 362 -10.65 4.38 2.24
N VAL A 363 -9.59 5.12 1.87
CA VAL A 363 -9.16 6.31 2.63
C VAL A 363 -10.24 7.39 2.62
N GLU A 364 -10.88 7.64 1.48
CA GLU A 364 -11.96 8.63 1.36
C GLU A 364 -13.21 8.23 2.17
N GLN A 365 -13.55 6.95 2.25
CA GLN A 365 -14.65 6.49 3.10
C GLN A 365 -14.29 6.64 4.59
N ALA A 366 -13.09 6.19 5.00
CA ALA A 366 -12.64 6.35 6.39
C ALA A 366 -12.63 7.82 6.84
N ALA A 367 -12.26 8.75 5.95
CA ALA A 367 -12.25 10.18 6.26
C ALA A 367 -13.65 10.81 6.40
N LYS A 368 -14.73 10.13 5.98
CA LYS A 368 -16.12 10.59 6.13
C LYS A 368 -16.78 10.12 7.42
N HIS A 369 -16.24 9.07 8.02
CA HIS A 369 -16.73 8.44 9.24
C HIS A 369 -15.98 8.92 10.48
#